data_e0314b288b49a1d2fbb9857c8f34a3d1
#
_entry.id   e0314b288b49a1d2fbb9857c8f34a3d1
#
_cell.length_a   1.000
_cell.length_b   1.000
_cell.length_c   1.000
_cell.angle_alpha   90.00
_cell.angle_beta   90.00
_cell.angle_gamma   90.00
#
_symmetry.space_group_name_H-M   'P 1'
#
loop_
_entity.id
_entity.type
_entity.pdbx_description
1 polymer ?
#
loop_
_entity_poly.entity_id
_entity_poly.type
_entity_poly.pdbx_seq_one_letter_code
_entity_poly.pdbx_strand_id
1 'polypeptide(L)'
;MPSPIVHFDNVRKSYQMGAFTVEALRGVSFQIEEGDYISIMGSSGCGKSTLLNLLGCLDRPTTGHYLLGGQDVSDMDDDALSAVRGTRLGFIFQSYNLIQQLSVVENIEIPLYYQDRPEAECRERACKLAVRVGLDHRLDHKPFELSGGQQQRVAIARALVNDPLVILADEPTGNLDSASGVEILKIFDELHAQGKTLIIVTHDPTVGRRARRTIRLRDGHIESDVRH
;
A
#
# COMPACT_ATOMS: atom_id res chain seq x y z
N MET A 1 26.09 1.18 -5.62
CA MET A 1 24.71 0.93 -6.08
C MET A 1 23.79 1.61 -5.08
N PRO A 2 22.71 2.26 -5.47
CA PRO A 2 21.75 2.79 -4.50
C PRO A 2 21.23 1.63 -3.63
N SER A 3 21.00 1.90 -2.36
CA SER A 3 20.43 0.89 -1.46
C SER A 3 18.95 0.69 -1.80
N PRO A 4 18.44 -0.57 -1.78
CA PRO A 4 17.04 -0.84 -2.08
C PRO A 4 16.13 -0.14 -1.07
N ILE A 5 14.95 0.32 -1.54
CA ILE A 5 13.97 1.01 -0.68
C ILE A 5 13.25 0.03 0.27
N VAL A 6 13.07 -1.22 -0.18
CA VAL A 6 12.57 -2.34 0.60
C VAL A 6 13.58 -3.49 0.51
N HIS A 7 13.99 -4.04 1.64
CA HIS A 7 14.82 -5.23 1.68
C HIS A 7 14.30 -6.20 2.74
N PHE A 8 13.81 -7.34 2.30
CA PHE A 8 13.46 -8.50 3.12
C PHE A 8 14.61 -9.49 3.08
N ASP A 9 15.11 -9.90 4.25
CA ASP A 9 16.15 -10.90 4.38
C ASP A 9 15.69 -12.03 5.30
N ASN A 10 15.42 -13.21 4.69
CA ASN A 10 14.96 -14.43 5.35
C ASN A 10 13.79 -14.22 6.32
N VAL A 11 12.84 -13.36 5.95
CA VAL A 11 11.71 -12.98 6.80
C VAL A 11 10.75 -14.17 6.95
N ARG A 12 10.45 -14.51 8.22
CA ARG A 12 9.46 -15.53 8.61
C ARG A 12 8.36 -14.87 9.43
N LYS A 13 7.16 -15.38 9.27
CA LYS A 13 6.03 -14.99 10.12
C LYS A 13 5.21 -16.20 10.51
N SER A 14 5.06 -16.37 11.82
CA SER A 14 4.25 -17.43 12.42
C SER A 14 3.23 -16.84 13.37
N TYR A 15 2.04 -17.43 13.38
CA TYR A 15 0.95 -17.07 14.29
C TYR A 15 0.64 -18.26 15.19
N GLN A 16 0.54 -17.99 16.50
CA GLN A 16 0.09 -18.98 17.45
C GLN A 16 -1.44 -19.04 17.50
N MET A 17 -2.02 -20.14 17.09
CA MET A 17 -3.47 -20.38 17.10
C MET A 17 -3.81 -21.50 18.10
N GLY A 18 -3.96 -21.14 19.36
CA GLY A 18 -4.14 -22.12 20.43
C GLY A 18 -2.95 -23.08 20.55
N ALA A 19 -3.17 -24.38 20.34
CA ALA A 19 -2.12 -25.40 20.39
C ALA A 19 -1.31 -25.54 19.07
N PHE A 20 -1.69 -24.87 18.01
CA PHE A 20 -1.06 -24.98 16.69
C PHE A 20 -0.35 -23.70 16.32
N THR A 21 0.80 -23.82 15.62
CA THR A 21 1.51 -22.72 15.01
C THR A 21 1.29 -22.75 13.50
N VAL A 22 0.86 -21.64 12.92
CA VAL A 22 0.70 -21.46 11.48
C VAL A 22 1.85 -20.61 10.96
N GLU A 23 2.72 -21.20 10.15
CA GLU A 23 3.77 -20.46 9.45
C GLU A 23 3.18 -19.85 8.18
N ALA A 24 2.91 -18.54 8.22
CA ALA A 24 2.34 -17.81 7.11
C ALA A 24 3.40 -17.39 6.08
N LEU A 25 4.64 -17.08 6.54
CA LEU A 25 5.81 -16.86 5.68
C LEU A 25 6.99 -17.69 6.17
N ARG A 26 7.73 -18.29 5.23
CA ARG A 26 8.71 -19.35 5.49
C ARG A 26 10.10 -19.01 4.96
N GLY A 27 10.61 -17.79 5.28
CA GLY A 27 11.92 -17.34 4.85
C GLY A 27 11.88 -16.65 3.48
N VAL A 28 11.15 -15.55 3.41
CA VAL A 28 10.99 -14.73 2.20
C VAL A 28 12.12 -13.72 2.11
N SER A 29 12.83 -13.68 0.98
CA SER A 29 13.90 -12.71 0.71
C SER A 29 13.70 -12.07 -0.66
N PHE A 30 13.67 -10.73 -0.71
CA PHE A 30 13.62 -9.95 -1.95
C PHE A 30 13.99 -8.48 -1.68
N GLN A 31 14.30 -7.76 -2.73
CA GLN A 31 14.60 -6.33 -2.68
C GLN A 31 13.73 -5.58 -3.67
N ILE A 32 13.37 -4.34 -3.34
CA ILE A 32 12.63 -3.41 -4.20
C ILE A 32 13.43 -2.13 -4.29
N GLU A 33 13.67 -1.69 -5.51
CA GLU A 33 14.36 -0.43 -5.78
C GLU A 33 13.36 0.75 -5.78
N GLU A 34 13.88 1.96 -5.58
CA GLU A 34 13.06 3.16 -5.73
C GLU A 34 12.52 3.26 -7.17
N GLY A 35 11.24 3.58 -7.31
CA GLY A 35 10.57 3.66 -8.60
C GLY A 35 10.12 2.32 -9.19
N ASP A 36 10.33 1.19 -8.51
CA ASP A 36 9.80 -0.11 -8.96
C ASP A 36 8.25 -0.12 -8.92
N TYR A 37 7.66 -0.76 -9.92
CA TYR A 37 6.24 -1.11 -9.94
C TYR A 37 6.11 -2.64 -9.90
N ILE A 38 5.66 -3.18 -8.76
CA ILE A 38 5.67 -4.61 -8.47
C ILE A 38 4.26 -5.13 -8.21
N SER A 39 3.94 -6.30 -8.73
CA SER A 39 2.79 -7.09 -8.32
C SER A 39 3.20 -8.27 -7.45
N ILE A 40 2.49 -8.46 -6.34
CA ILE A 40 2.58 -9.66 -5.49
C ILE A 40 1.34 -10.52 -5.76
N MET A 41 1.55 -11.71 -6.30
CA MET A 41 0.50 -12.61 -6.73
C MET A 41 0.58 -13.96 -6.03
N GLY A 42 -0.52 -14.71 -6.04
CA GLY A 42 -0.59 -16.08 -5.50
C GLY A 42 -2.03 -16.46 -5.15
N SER A 43 -2.25 -17.75 -4.87
CA SER A 43 -3.55 -18.27 -4.49
C SER A 43 -4.03 -17.75 -3.13
N SER A 44 -5.31 -17.89 -2.81
CA SER A 44 -5.83 -17.57 -1.47
C SER A 44 -5.08 -18.38 -0.41
N GLY A 45 -4.76 -17.75 0.72
CA GLY A 45 -4.06 -18.41 1.83
C GLY A 45 -2.55 -18.60 1.66
N CYS A 46 -1.93 -18.19 0.54
CA CYS A 46 -0.48 -18.39 0.31
C CYS A 46 0.44 -17.44 1.09
N GLY A 47 -0.11 -16.49 1.89
CA GLY A 47 0.67 -15.54 2.69
C GLY A 47 0.69 -14.09 2.20
N LYS A 48 -0.05 -13.72 1.12
CA LYS A 48 -0.07 -12.35 0.56
C LYS A 48 -0.45 -11.28 1.57
N SER A 49 -1.55 -11.46 2.30
CA SER A 49 -2.02 -10.49 3.30
C SER A 49 -1.02 -10.36 4.46
N THR A 50 -0.39 -11.48 4.86
CA THR A 50 0.69 -11.45 5.86
C THR A 50 1.89 -10.65 5.34
N LEU A 51 2.32 -10.89 4.10
CA LEU A 51 3.41 -10.15 3.50
C LEU A 51 3.08 -8.64 3.37
N LEU A 52 1.85 -8.32 2.97
CA LEU A 52 1.38 -6.92 2.91
C LEU A 52 1.39 -6.26 4.28
N ASN A 53 0.95 -6.95 5.33
CA ASN A 53 0.96 -6.44 6.70
C ASN A 53 2.39 -6.16 7.19
N LEU A 54 3.35 -7.04 6.86
CA LEU A 54 4.76 -6.80 7.18
C LEU A 54 5.33 -5.62 6.37
N LEU A 55 5.12 -5.58 5.04
CA LEU A 55 5.51 -4.46 4.18
C LEU A 55 4.94 -3.13 4.69
N GLY A 56 3.71 -3.18 5.17
CA GLY A 56 2.98 -2.05 5.72
C GLY A 56 3.35 -1.68 7.16
N CYS A 57 4.29 -2.37 7.80
CA CYS A 57 4.61 -2.20 9.22
C CYS A 57 3.36 -2.31 10.14
N LEU A 58 2.33 -3.06 9.70
CA LEU A 58 1.12 -3.36 10.48
C LEU A 58 1.34 -4.57 11.40
N ASP A 59 2.39 -5.32 11.15
CA ASP A 59 2.82 -6.50 11.92
C ASP A 59 4.35 -6.57 11.87
N ARG A 60 4.95 -7.43 12.70
CA ARG A 60 6.40 -7.64 12.77
C ARG A 60 6.77 -9.03 12.29
N PRO A 61 7.94 -9.23 11.66
CA PRO A 61 8.45 -10.56 11.40
C PRO A 61 8.64 -11.34 12.71
N THR A 62 8.48 -12.66 12.66
CA THR A 62 8.85 -13.54 13.78
C THR A 62 10.36 -13.72 13.83
N THR A 63 11.00 -13.80 12.66
CA THR A 63 12.47 -13.80 12.48
C THR A 63 12.84 -13.23 11.12
N GLY A 64 14.11 -12.91 10.92
CA GLY A 64 14.62 -12.25 9.71
C GLY A 64 14.56 -10.74 9.82
N HIS A 65 15.03 -10.04 8.78
CA HIS A 65 15.14 -8.59 8.79
C HIS A 65 14.33 -7.94 7.68
N TYR A 66 13.70 -6.81 8.01
CA TYR A 66 13.02 -5.93 7.07
C TYR A 66 13.59 -4.52 7.16
N LEU A 67 14.26 -4.06 6.09
CA LEU A 67 14.75 -2.69 5.98
C LEU A 67 13.82 -1.89 5.04
N LEU A 68 13.39 -0.72 5.51
CA LEU A 68 12.58 0.24 4.76
C LEU A 68 13.33 1.58 4.66
N GLY A 69 13.71 1.99 3.45
CA GLY A 69 14.52 3.18 3.24
C GLY A 69 15.85 3.13 3.99
N GLY A 70 16.48 1.95 4.06
CA GLY A 70 17.74 1.71 4.74
C GLY A 70 17.65 1.56 6.27
N GLN A 71 16.46 1.69 6.87
CA GLN A 71 16.25 1.54 8.31
C GLN A 71 15.65 0.16 8.61
N ASP A 72 16.25 -0.61 9.53
CA ASP A 72 15.67 -1.86 10.01
C ASP A 72 14.46 -1.58 10.89
N VAL A 73 13.30 -2.10 10.48
CA VAL A 73 12.00 -1.91 11.16
C VAL A 73 11.55 -3.18 11.89
N SER A 74 12.34 -4.27 11.86
CA SER A 74 11.93 -5.59 12.34
C SER A 74 11.60 -5.62 13.83
N ASP A 75 12.40 -4.92 14.64
CA ASP A 75 12.32 -4.93 16.11
C ASP A 75 11.79 -3.61 16.69
N MET A 76 11.27 -2.70 15.84
CA MET A 76 10.71 -1.42 16.30
C MET A 76 9.47 -1.65 17.16
N ASP A 77 9.26 -0.81 18.17
CA ASP A 77 8.03 -0.78 18.96
C ASP A 77 6.84 -0.23 18.16
N ASP A 78 5.64 -0.27 18.73
CA ASP A 78 4.42 0.14 18.03
C ASP A 78 4.40 1.63 17.70
N ASP A 79 4.98 2.47 18.54
CA ASP A 79 5.05 3.92 18.33
C ASP A 79 5.99 4.25 17.17
N ALA A 80 7.17 3.62 17.12
CA ALA A 80 8.12 3.78 16.03
C ALA A 80 7.54 3.25 14.70
N LEU A 81 6.88 2.08 14.69
CA LEU A 81 6.20 1.56 13.50
C LEU A 81 5.06 2.47 13.07
N SER A 82 4.31 3.08 14.01
CA SER A 82 3.27 4.04 13.70
C SER A 82 3.83 5.31 13.01
N ALA A 83 4.95 5.82 13.51
CA ALA A 83 5.64 6.96 12.89
C ALA A 83 6.14 6.61 11.47
N VAL A 84 6.70 5.41 11.27
CA VAL A 84 7.12 4.92 9.95
C VAL A 84 5.92 4.82 9.00
N ARG A 85 4.81 4.21 9.44
CA ARG A 85 3.57 4.14 8.63
C ARG A 85 3.08 5.51 8.22
N GLY A 86 3.03 6.45 9.17
CA GLY A 86 2.50 7.79 8.94
C GLY A 86 3.34 8.65 8.00
N THR A 87 4.64 8.35 7.84
CA THR A 87 5.55 9.19 7.07
C THR A 87 6.09 8.55 5.79
N ARG A 88 6.23 7.22 5.76
CA ARG A 88 6.92 6.52 4.67
C ARG A 88 6.02 5.63 3.81
N LEU A 89 4.82 5.31 4.28
CA LEU A 89 3.94 4.37 3.61
C LEU A 89 2.59 5.01 3.26
N GLY A 90 2.11 4.71 2.06
CA GLY A 90 0.76 5.04 1.63
C GLY A 90 -0.05 3.75 1.42
N PHE A 91 -1.27 3.69 1.98
CA PHE A 91 -2.11 2.49 1.89
C PHE A 91 -3.35 2.74 1.04
N ILE A 92 -3.63 1.80 0.14
CA ILE A 92 -4.83 1.74 -0.70
C ILE A 92 -5.45 0.37 -0.50
N PHE A 93 -6.66 0.31 0.08
CA PHE A 93 -7.36 -0.93 0.40
C PHE A 93 -8.50 -1.19 -0.58
N GLN A 94 -8.86 -2.46 -0.77
CA GLN A 94 -9.99 -2.89 -1.58
C GLN A 94 -11.32 -2.28 -1.11
N SER A 95 -11.53 -2.13 0.21
CA SER A 95 -12.72 -1.56 0.84
C SER A 95 -12.61 -0.05 1.08
N TYR A 96 -11.66 0.62 0.43
CA TYR A 96 -11.38 2.06 0.51
C TYR A 96 -11.00 2.56 1.92
N ASN A 97 -11.57 2.01 2.98
CA ASN A 97 -11.37 2.35 4.38
C ASN A 97 -11.48 3.86 4.64
N LEU A 98 -12.52 4.49 4.07
CA LEU A 98 -12.84 5.90 4.30
C LEU A 98 -13.67 6.06 5.56
N ILE A 99 -13.43 7.15 6.30
CA ILE A 99 -14.26 7.53 7.44
C ILE A 99 -15.52 8.18 6.90
N GLN A 100 -16.67 7.52 7.13
CA GLN A 100 -17.95 7.86 6.52
C GLN A 100 -18.50 9.24 6.96
N GLN A 101 -18.09 9.71 8.14
CA GLN A 101 -18.51 11.00 8.71
C GLN A 101 -17.75 12.19 8.12
N LEU A 102 -16.57 11.93 7.56
CA LEU A 102 -15.68 12.94 7.01
C LEU A 102 -15.89 13.15 5.51
N SER A 103 -15.71 14.38 5.06
CA SER A 103 -15.71 14.74 3.64
C SER A 103 -14.51 14.15 2.88
N VAL A 104 -14.48 14.31 1.56
CA VAL A 104 -13.34 13.94 0.70
C VAL A 104 -12.05 14.59 1.20
N VAL A 105 -12.07 15.92 1.40
CA VAL A 105 -10.87 16.65 1.84
C VAL A 105 -10.43 16.18 3.22
N GLU A 106 -11.33 16.08 4.17
CA GLU A 106 -11.04 15.62 5.53
C GLU A 106 -10.47 14.20 5.56
N ASN A 107 -10.98 13.27 4.73
CA ASN A 107 -10.41 11.93 4.61
C ASN A 107 -8.96 11.95 4.09
N ILE A 108 -8.65 12.86 3.15
CA ILE A 108 -7.29 13.00 2.60
C ILE A 108 -6.35 13.66 3.61
N GLU A 109 -6.83 14.58 4.44
CA GLU A 109 -6.05 15.29 5.46
C GLU A 109 -5.59 14.41 6.63
N ILE A 110 -6.34 13.33 6.95
CA ILE A 110 -6.10 12.51 8.16
C ILE A 110 -4.63 12.18 8.41
N PRO A 111 -3.84 11.67 7.43
CA PRO A 111 -2.45 11.33 7.70
C PRO A 111 -1.57 12.52 8.07
N LEU A 112 -1.97 13.74 7.70
CA LEU A 112 -1.21 14.96 8.00
C LEU A 112 -1.40 15.42 9.45
N TYR A 113 -2.59 15.18 10.04
CA TYR A 113 -2.85 15.53 11.44
C TYR A 113 -1.90 14.81 12.41
N TYR A 114 -1.50 13.59 12.09
CA TYR A 114 -0.52 12.82 12.89
C TYR A 114 0.92 13.32 12.77
N GLN A 115 1.17 14.38 11.95
CA GLN A 115 2.47 14.99 11.76
C GLN A 115 2.56 16.41 12.34
N ASP A 116 1.60 16.82 13.18
CA ASP A 116 1.53 18.14 13.81
C ASP A 116 1.65 19.31 12.82
N ARG A 117 1.15 19.13 11.58
CA ARG A 117 1.16 20.18 10.55
C ARG A 117 0.04 21.19 10.77
N PRO A 118 0.24 22.45 10.41
CA PRO A 118 -0.81 23.47 10.46
C PRO A 118 -2.03 23.06 9.62
N GLU A 119 -3.24 23.25 10.15
CA GLU A 119 -4.50 22.86 9.51
C GLU A 119 -4.65 23.44 8.10
N ALA A 120 -4.27 24.73 7.91
CA ALA A 120 -4.34 25.38 6.61
C ALA A 120 -3.44 24.69 5.55
N GLU A 121 -2.25 24.21 5.95
CA GLU A 121 -1.35 23.46 5.06
C GLU A 121 -1.94 22.10 4.72
N CYS A 122 -2.53 21.40 5.71
CA CYS A 122 -3.17 20.11 5.52
C CYS A 122 -4.29 20.22 4.48
N ARG A 123 -5.18 21.18 4.64
CA ARG A 123 -6.30 21.43 3.74
C ARG A 123 -5.85 21.79 2.33
N GLU A 124 -4.88 22.69 2.19
CA GLU A 124 -4.34 23.07 0.87
C GLU A 124 -3.77 21.86 0.13
N ARG A 125 -2.98 21.03 0.83
CA ARG A 125 -2.36 19.84 0.25
C ARG A 125 -3.39 18.79 -0.13
N ALA A 126 -4.39 18.56 0.72
CA ALA A 126 -5.48 17.65 0.44
C ALA A 126 -6.33 18.09 -0.76
N CYS A 127 -6.68 19.38 -0.85
CA CYS A 127 -7.40 19.93 -2.00
C CYS A 127 -6.61 19.74 -3.31
N LYS A 128 -5.31 20.02 -3.31
CA LYS A 128 -4.45 19.80 -4.50
C LYS A 128 -4.46 18.34 -4.95
N LEU A 129 -4.42 17.40 -4.01
CA LEU A 129 -4.47 15.98 -4.34
C LEU A 129 -5.86 15.52 -4.80
N ALA A 130 -6.93 16.04 -4.20
CA ALA A 130 -8.28 15.78 -4.67
C ALA A 130 -8.48 16.22 -6.13
N VAL A 131 -8.02 17.41 -6.48
CA VAL A 131 -8.02 17.92 -7.89
C VAL A 131 -7.20 16.98 -8.78
N ARG A 132 -6.01 16.56 -8.35
CA ARG A 132 -5.13 15.68 -9.13
C ARG A 132 -5.76 14.33 -9.46
N VAL A 133 -6.62 13.80 -8.59
CA VAL A 133 -7.34 12.54 -8.85
C VAL A 133 -8.73 12.77 -9.47
N GLY A 134 -9.07 14.00 -9.90
CA GLY A 134 -10.32 14.35 -10.58
C GLY A 134 -11.54 14.43 -9.66
N LEU A 135 -11.35 14.93 -8.42
CA LEU A 135 -12.40 15.11 -7.40
C LEU A 135 -12.60 16.58 -7.02
N ASP A 136 -12.19 17.53 -7.87
CA ASP A 136 -12.29 18.97 -7.64
C ASP A 136 -13.71 19.46 -7.31
N HIS A 137 -14.72 18.83 -7.93
CA HIS A 137 -16.13 19.14 -7.74
C HIS A 137 -16.81 18.31 -6.62
N ARG A 138 -16.05 17.56 -5.82
CA ARG A 138 -16.54 16.65 -4.78
C ARG A 138 -15.90 16.87 -3.40
N LEU A 139 -15.18 17.96 -3.19
CA LEU A 139 -14.34 18.21 -2.01
C LEU A 139 -15.10 18.05 -0.67
N ASP A 140 -16.33 18.53 -0.61
CA ASP A 140 -17.17 18.51 0.60
C ASP A 140 -18.14 17.31 0.66
N HIS A 141 -18.14 16.42 -0.37
CA HIS A 141 -18.98 15.22 -0.37
C HIS A 141 -18.44 14.20 0.63
N LYS A 142 -19.36 13.39 1.17
CA LYS A 142 -19.05 12.26 2.05
C LYS A 142 -18.95 10.96 1.25
N PRO A 143 -18.25 9.93 1.77
CA PRO A 143 -18.04 8.68 1.04
C PRO A 143 -19.32 8.02 0.51
N PHE A 144 -20.43 8.04 1.26
CA PHE A 144 -21.72 7.46 0.82
C PHE A 144 -22.38 8.22 -0.35
N GLU A 145 -21.92 9.42 -0.70
CA GLU A 145 -22.37 10.21 -1.85
C GLU A 145 -21.52 9.98 -3.11
N LEU A 146 -20.51 9.11 -3.02
CA LEU A 146 -19.52 8.84 -4.07
C LEU A 146 -19.69 7.45 -4.67
N SER A 147 -19.42 7.34 -5.97
CA SER A 147 -19.27 6.02 -6.61
C SER A 147 -18.05 5.28 -6.06
N GLY A 148 -17.97 3.94 -6.24
CA GLY A 148 -16.82 3.14 -5.82
C GLY A 148 -15.50 3.64 -6.41
N GLY A 149 -15.49 4.00 -7.70
CA GLY A 149 -14.30 4.58 -8.33
C GLY A 149 -13.89 5.93 -7.74
N GLN A 150 -14.85 6.78 -7.36
CA GLN A 150 -14.58 8.04 -6.68
C GLN A 150 -14.04 7.80 -5.26
N GLN A 151 -14.60 6.85 -4.51
CA GLN A 151 -14.09 6.47 -3.19
C GLN A 151 -12.64 5.95 -3.27
N GLN A 152 -12.32 5.15 -4.29
CA GLN A 152 -10.96 4.66 -4.51
C GLN A 152 -9.99 5.80 -4.86
N ARG A 153 -10.43 6.81 -5.63
CA ARG A 153 -9.63 8.02 -5.89
C ARG A 153 -9.34 8.81 -4.61
N VAL A 154 -10.30 8.90 -3.66
CA VAL A 154 -10.06 9.48 -2.33
C VAL A 154 -9.01 8.69 -1.57
N ALA A 155 -9.12 7.35 -1.55
CA ALA A 155 -8.13 6.48 -0.90
C ALA A 155 -6.73 6.64 -1.50
N ILE A 156 -6.62 6.77 -2.83
CA ILE A 156 -5.35 7.05 -3.52
C ILE A 156 -4.79 8.42 -3.11
N ALA A 157 -5.61 9.48 -3.13
CA ALA A 157 -5.18 10.82 -2.73
C ALA A 157 -4.71 10.83 -1.27
N ARG A 158 -5.43 10.16 -0.36
CA ARG A 158 -5.03 9.98 1.03
C ARG A 158 -3.69 9.26 1.17
N ALA A 159 -3.46 8.20 0.38
CA ALA A 159 -2.19 7.48 0.39
C ALA A 159 -1.00 8.34 -0.07
N LEU A 160 -1.25 9.34 -0.93
CA LEU A 160 -0.22 10.21 -1.51
C LEU A 160 0.08 11.44 -0.64
N VAL A 161 -0.78 11.79 0.33
CA VAL A 161 -0.73 13.09 1.00
C VAL A 161 0.56 13.35 1.76
N ASN A 162 1.21 12.30 2.28
CA ASN A 162 2.49 12.38 3.00
C ASN A 162 3.72 12.21 2.10
N ASP A 163 3.54 12.11 0.77
CA ASP A 163 4.62 11.83 -0.17
C ASP A 163 5.43 10.58 0.22
N PRO A 164 4.78 9.41 0.31
CA PRO A 164 5.37 8.21 0.86
C PRO A 164 6.51 7.66 0.00
N LEU A 165 7.44 6.90 0.62
CA LEU A 165 8.47 6.14 -0.07
C LEU A 165 7.88 4.98 -0.88
N VAL A 166 6.85 4.32 -0.33
CA VAL A 166 6.21 3.15 -0.94
C VAL A 166 4.70 3.28 -0.83
N ILE A 167 4.00 3.01 -1.93
CA ILE A 167 2.55 2.89 -1.99
C ILE A 167 2.19 1.41 -2.04
N LEU A 168 1.42 0.96 -1.05
CA LEU A 168 0.92 -0.40 -0.92
C LEU A 168 -0.55 -0.45 -1.31
N ALA A 169 -0.93 -1.26 -2.29
CA ALA A 169 -2.30 -1.41 -2.74
C ALA A 169 -2.75 -2.87 -2.60
N ASP A 170 -3.80 -3.11 -1.83
CA ASP A 170 -4.43 -4.40 -1.63
C ASP A 170 -5.69 -4.51 -2.49
N GLU A 171 -5.66 -5.36 -3.53
CA GLU A 171 -6.76 -5.58 -4.49
C GLU A 171 -7.46 -4.27 -4.92
N PRO A 172 -6.71 -3.27 -5.43
CA PRO A 172 -7.20 -1.90 -5.56
C PRO A 172 -8.37 -1.71 -6.52
N THR A 173 -8.70 -2.71 -7.32
CA THR A 173 -9.81 -2.70 -8.28
C THR A 173 -10.88 -3.75 -7.97
N GLY A 174 -10.71 -4.53 -6.89
CA GLY A 174 -11.56 -5.70 -6.61
C GLY A 174 -13.04 -5.39 -6.35
N ASN A 175 -13.38 -4.17 -5.93
CA ASN A 175 -14.76 -3.73 -5.67
C ASN A 175 -15.28 -2.74 -6.73
N LEU A 176 -14.59 -2.63 -7.88
CA LEU A 176 -14.94 -1.68 -8.94
C LEU A 176 -15.54 -2.37 -10.17
N ASP A 177 -16.40 -1.66 -10.87
CA ASP A 177 -16.75 -2.05 -12.24
C ASP A 177 -15.54 -1.94 -13.18
N SER A 178 -15.59 -2.61 -14.32
CA SER A 178 -14.48 -2.70 -15.26
C SER A 178 -13.99 -1.35 -15.77
N ALA A 179 -14.89 -0.39 -15.99
CA ALA A 179 -14.52 0.94 -16.50
C ALA A 179 -13.77 1.73 -15.42
N SER A 180 -14.33 1.78 -14.21
CA SER A 180 -13.68 2.42 -13.05
C SER A 180 -12.34 1.75 -12.72
N GLY A 181 -12.25 0.42 -12.80
CA GLY A 181 -11.01 -0.32 -12.60
C GLY A 181 -9.89 0.12 -13.55
N VAL A 182 -10.21 0.27 -14.85
CA VAL A 182 -9.25 0.75 -15.85
C VAL A 182 -8.75 2.15 -15.54
N GLU A 183 -9.64 3.05 -15.08
CA GLU A 183 -9.24 4.42 -14.69
C GLU A 183 -8.31 4.44 -13.48
N ILE A 184 -8.59 3.61 -12.47
CA ILE A 184 -7.71 3.48 -11.30
C ILE A 184 -6.33 2.96 -11.70
N LEU A 185 -6.27 1.96 -12.58
CA LEU A 185 -4.99 1.42 -13.07
C LEU A 185 -4.19 2.44 -13.88
N LYS A 186 -4.84 3.35 -14.62
CA LYS A 186 -4.16 4.47 -15.28
C LYS A 186 -3.49 5.41 -14.27
N ILE A 187 -4.16 5.69 -13.14
CA ILE A 187 -3.55 6.52 -12.08
C ILE A 187 -2.28 5.85 -11.55
N PHE A 188 -2.26 4.51 -11.35
CA PHE A 188 -1.04 3.81 -10.95
C PHE A 188 0.07 3.90 -12.00
N ASP A 189 -0.27 3.75 -13.29
CA ASP A 189 0.70 3.91 -14.38
C ASP A 189 1.31 5.33 -14.38
N GLU A 190 0.49 6.37 -14.15
CA GLU A 190 0.93 7.75 -14.05
C GLU A 190 1.82 7.99 -12.82
N LEU A 191 1.47 7.41 -11.67
CA LEU A 191 2.29 7.49 -10.46
C LEU A 191 3.65 6.83 -10.66
N HIS A 192 3.68 5.65 -11.29
CA HIS A 192 4.93 4.97 -11.66
C HIS A 192 5.77 5.80 -12.63
N ALA A 193 5.15 6.40 -13.67
CA ALA A 193 5.84 7.28 -14.60
C ALA A 193 6.46 8.52 -13.92
N GLN A 194 5.95 8.92 -12.75
CA GLN A 194 6.49 9.98 -11.89
C GLN A 194 7.56 9.49 -10.91
N GLY A 195 7.98 8.22 -11.02
CA GLY A 195 9.02 7.63 -10.17
C GLY A 195 8.54 7.14 -8.80
N LYS A 196 7.22 7.00 -8.57
CA LYS A 196 6.71 6.44 -7.30
C LYS A 196 6.91 4.93 -7.26
N THR A 197 7.31 4.42 -6.10
CA THR A 197 7.42 2.99 -5.84
C THR A 197 6.04 2.42 -5.50
N LEU A 198 5.59 1.42 -6.28
CA LEU A 198 4.27 0.82 -6.16
C LEU A 198 4.36 -0.69 -5.90
N ILE A 199 3.64 -1.17 -4.89
CA ILE A 199 3.49 -2.59 -4.62
C ILE A 199 1.98 -2.90 -4.62
N ILE A 200 1.52 -3.69 -5.59
CA ILE A 200 0.13 -4.11 -5.68
C ILE A 200 0.04 -5.59 -5.32
N VAL A 201 -0.77 -5.89 -4.32
CA VAL A 201 -1.18 -7.27 -4.00
C VAL A 201 -2.46 -7.56 -4.75
N THR A 202 -2.46 -8.58 -5.58
CA THR A 202 -3.65 -8.97 -6.35
C THR A 202 -3.63 -10.44 -6.74
N HIS A 203 -4.81 -10.99 -6.99
CA HIS A 203 -4.99 -12.29 -7.64
C HIS A 203 -5.40 -12.15 -9.12
N ASP A 204 -5.75 -10.92 -9.57
CA ASP A 204 -6.12 -10.65 -10.95
C ASP A 204 -4.88 -10.55 -11.87
N PRO A 205 -4.74 -11.47 -12.86
CA PRO A 205 -3.62 -11.43 -13.78
C PRO A 205 -3.57 -10.16 -14.65
N THR A 206 -4.71 -9.50 -14.87
CA THR A 206 -4.80 -8.28 -15.68
C THR A 206 -4.15 -7.11 -14.94
N VAL A 207 -4.43 -7.01 -13.63
CA VAL A 207 -3.79 -6.04 -12.74
C VAL A 207 -2.31 -6.36 -12.59
N GLY A 208 -1.97 -7.63 -12.35
CA GLY A 208 -0.58 -8.08 -12.17
C GLY A 208 0.33 -7.79 -13.35
N ARG A 209 -0.16 -7.93 -14.59
CA ARG A 209 0.60 -7.64 -15.82
C ARG A 209 0.90 -6.16 -16.07
N ARG A 210 0.28 -5.24 -15.35
CA ARG A 210 0.62 -3.80 -15.41
C ARG A 210 1.97 -3.51 -14.74
N ALA A 211 2.30 -4.27 -13.72
CA ALA A 211 3.56 -4.14 -13.02
C ALA A 211 4.74 -4.55 -13.91
N ARG A 212 5.92 -3.97 -13.66
CA ARG A 212 7.17 -4.31 -14.36
C ARG A 212 7.87 -5.54 -13.78
N ARG A 213 7.41 -5.99 -12.61
CA ARG A 213 7.94 -7.15 -11.91
C ARG A 213 6.82 -7.86 -11.18
N THR A 214 6.81 -9.18 -11.23
CA THR A 214 5.83 -10.02 -10.53
C THR A 214 6.54 -10.96 -9.58
N ILE A 215 6.21 -10.87 -8.29
CA ILE A 215 6.62 -11.82 -7.25
C ILE A 215 5.45 -12.75 -7.00
N ARG A 216 5.62 -14.05 -7.22
CA ARG A 216 4.61 -15.07 -6.91
C ARG A 216 4.89 -15.72 -5.58
N LEU A 217 3.87 -15.72 -4.71
CA LEU A 217 3.88 -16.45 -3.45
C LEU A 217 3.13 -17.78 -3.59
N ARG A 218 3.70 -18.82 -2.99
CA ARG A 218 3.07 -20.12 -2.83
C ARG A 218 3.47 -20.73 -1.49
N ASP A 219 2.47 -21.10 -0.68
CA ASP A 219 2.64 -21.78 0.62
C ASP A 219 3.68 -21.10 1.54
N GLY A 220 3.66 -19.75 1.58
CA GLY A 220 4.55 -18.94 2.40
C GLY A 220 5.97 -18.74 1.84
N HIS A 221 6.25 -19.17 0.61
CA HIS A 221 7.52 -18.99 -0.08
C HIS A 221 7.38 -18.13 -1.36
N ILE A 222 8.47 -17.55 -1.83
CA ILE A 222 8.54 -16.99 -3.18
C ILE A 222 8.73 -18.18 -4.16
N GLU A 223 7.73 -18.40 -5.01
CA GLU A 223 7.77 -19.39 -6.09
C GLU A 223 8.53 -18.85 -7.29
N SER A 224 8.34 -17.60 -7.62
CA SER A 224 9.03 -16.93 -8.72
C SER A 224 9.09 -15.42 -8.51
N ASP A 225 10.11 -14.79 -9.10
CA ASP A 225 10.36 -13.35 -9.12
C ASP A 225 10.84 -12.98 -10.53
N VAL A 226 9.97 -12.34 -11.32
CA VAL A 226 10.20 -12.12 -12.76
C VAL A 226 10.01 -10.64 -13.09
N ARG A 227 11.01 -10.04 -13.74
CA ARG A 227 10.91 -8.71 -14.37
C ARG A 227 10.42 -8.86 -15.82
N HIS A 228 9.53 -7.96 -16.26
CA HIS A 228 8.89 -7.96 -17.59
C HIS A 228 9.47 -6.87 -18.48
#